data_47091368f4bf30bb64c4fb3b0ecd1af7
#
_entry.id   47091368f4bf30bb64c4fb3b0ecd1af7
#
_cell.length_a   1.000
_cell.length_b   1.000
_cell.length_c   1.000
_cell.angle_alpha   90.00
_cell.angle_beta   90.00
_cell.angle_gamma   90.00
#
_symmetry.space_group_name_H-M   'P 1'
#
loop_
_entity.id
_entity.type
_entity.pdbx_description
1 polymer ?
#
loop_
_entity_poly.entity_id
_entity_poly.type
_entity_poly.pdbx_seq_one_letter_code
_entity_poly.pdbx_strand_id
1 'polypeptide(L)'
;GISNITAGYTGGQIENPTYQNHPGFAEALEIEYDTEVTSFWKILNFFFQIHNPTTRNRQGNDIGESYRSAIFYQNEEELKQAKDFIKIVDDSKRWERPVVTSLEPFTKFWPAEEYHQDYLQKNPGGYTCHAIYFDSYLE
;
A
#
# COMPACT_ATOMS: atom_id res chain seq x y z
N GLY A 1 -10.23 5.87 13.38
CA GLY A 1 -9.73 6.84 12.52
C GLY A 1 -9.91 6.67 11.03
N ILE A 2 -10.03 5.47 10.52
CA ILE A 2 -10.22 5.25 9.09
C ILE A 2 -11.71 5.21 8.80
N SER A 3 -12.17 6.13 7.94
CA SER A 3 -13.60 6.26 7.62
C SER A 3 -14.01 5.45 6.40
N ASN A 4 -13.09 5.16 5.49
CA ASN A 4 -13.40 4.37 4.30
C ASN A 4 -12.15 3.76 3.69
N ILE A 5 -12.30 2.55 3.15
CA ILE A 5 -11.23 1.86 2.41
C ILE A 5 -11.82 1.35 1.10
N THR A 6 -11.20 1.73 -0.01
CA THR A 6 -11.63 1.31 -1.35
C THR A 6 -10.49 0.60 -2.05
N ALA A 7 -10.72 -0.63 -2.50
CA ALA A 7 -9.74 -1.36 -3.30
C ALA A 7 -9.78 -0.88 -4.75
N GLY A 8 -8.66 -0.88 -5.42
CA GLY A 8 -8.59 -0.43 -6.81
C GLY A 8 -7.21 -0.49 -7.41
N TYR A 9 -7.01 0.32 -8.44
CA TYR A 9 -5.79 0.34 -9.23
C TYR A 9 -5.31 1.77 -9.40
N THR A 10 -4.01 1.99 -9.29
CA THR A 10 -3.42 3.30 -9.53
C THR A 10 -2.01 3.16 -10.09
N GLY A 11 -1.48 4.22 -10.67
CA GLY A 11 -0.11 4.28 -11.17
C GLY A 11 0.08 3.90 -12.63
N GLY A 12 -0.96 3.44 -13.32
CA GLY A 12 -0.89 3.08 -14.73
C GLY A 12 -1.37 4.19 -15.66
N GLN A 13 -1.37 3.91 -16.95
CA GLN A 13 -1.61 4.91 -18.00
C GLN A 13 -2.91 4.72 -18.75
N ILE A 14 -3.50 3.51 -18.75
CA ILE A 14 -4.74 3.27 -19.48
C ILE A 14 -5.94 3.72 -18.66
N GLU A 15 -7.08 3.92 -19.32
CA GLU A 15 -8.33 4.24 -18.65
C GLU A 15 -9.12 2.98 -18.34
N ASN A 16 -9.91 3.02 -17.27
CA ASN A 16 -10.79 1.93 -16.87
C ASN A 16 -10.07 0.58 -16.72
N PRO A 17 -9.04 0.50 -15.87
CA PRO A 17 -8.38 -0.78 -15.61
C PRO A 17 -9.31 -1.77 -14.94
N THR A 18 -9.10 -3.06 -15.21
CA THR A 18 -9.83 -4.15 -14.58
C THR A 18 -8.86 -5.13 -13.95
N TYR A 19 -9.37 -6.05 -13.15
CA TYR A 19 -8.51 -7.09 -12.57
C TYR A 19 -7.73 -7.85 -13.64
N GLN A 20 -8.36 -8.10 -14.79
CA GLN A 20 -7.75 -8.85 -15.87
C GLN A 20 -6.91 -8.00 -16.81
N ASN A 21 -7.06 -6.68 -16.76
CA ASN A 21 -6.37 -5.77 -17.67
C ASN A 21 -6.02 -4.46 -16.97
N HIS A 22 -4.87 -4.45 -16.30
CA HIS A 22 -4.38 -3.25 -15.64
C HIS A 22 -2.85 -3.13 -15.74
N PRO A 23 -2.31 -3.14 -16.99
CA PRO A 23 -0.84 -3.08 -17.15
C PRO A 23 -0.29 -1.77 -16.58
N GLY A 24 0.81 -1.88 -15.85
CA GLY A 24 1.46 -0.73 -15.22
C GLY A 24 0.81 -0.26 -13.92
N PHE A 25 -0.41 -0.74 -13.60
CA PHE A 25 -1.08 -0.37 -12.36
C PHE A 25 -0.65 -1.25 -11.20
N ALA A 26 -0.66 -0.67 -10.01
CA ALA A 26 -0.57 -1.43 -8.77
C ALA A 26 -1.99 -1.67 -8.25
N GLU A 27 -2.23 -2.84 -7.68
CA GLU A 27 -3.41 -3.05 -6.86
C GLU A 27 -3.20 -2.26 -5.57
N ALA A 28 -4.15 -1.40 -5.22
CA ALA A 28 -3.98 -0.44 -4.16
C ALA A 28 -5.23 -0.28 -3.31
N LEU A 29 -5.03 0.28 -2.13
CA LEU A 29 -6.14 0.69 -1.26
C LEU A 29 -6.12 2.20 -1.17
N GLU A 30 -7.26 2.82 -1.46
CA GLU A 30 -7.47 4.21 -1.17
C GLU A 30 -8.06 4.30 0.24
N ILE A 31 -7.39 5.01 1.11
CA ILE A 31 -7.76 5.11 2.52
C ILE A 31 -8.19 6.54 2.83
N GLU A 32 -9.45 6.68 3.27
CA GLU A 32 -9.96 7.96 3.77
C GLU A 32 -9.89 7.92 5.29
N TYR A 33 -9.30 8.94 5.89
CA TYR A 33 -9.10 8.96 7.33
C TYR A 33 -9.31 10.35 7.91
N ASP A 34 -9.65 10.36 9.21
CA ASP A 34 -9.83 11.59 9.96
C ASP A 34 -8.47 12.03 10.52
N THR A 35 -8.00 13.19 10.06
CA THR A 35 -6.70 13.72 10.46
C THR A 35 -6.63 14.12 11.94
N GLU A 36 -7.78 14.25 12.61
CA GLU A 36 -7.82 14.52 14.04
C GLU A 36 -7.64 13.23 14.88
N VAL A 37 -7.87 12.05 14.26
CA VAL A 37 -7.81 10.76 14.97
C VAL A 37 -6.56 9.99 14.59
N THR A 38 -6.15 10.04 13.33
CA THR A 38 -4.95 9.34 12.86
C THR A 38 -4.17 10.24 11.92
N SER A 39 -3.09 9.73 11.35
CA SER A 39 -2.22 10.52 10.48
C SER A 39 -1.64 9.64 9.38
N PHE A 40 -1.13 10.28 8.34
CA PHE A 40 -0.41 9.60 7.28
C PHE A 40 0.78 8.80 7.87
N TRP A 41 1.47 9.37 8.84
CA TRP A 41 2.59 8.71 9.52
C TRP A 41 2.19 7.39 10.18
N LYS A 42 1.06 7.38 10.88
CA LYS A 42 0.55 6.16 11.52
C LYS A 42 0.08 5.12 10.50
N ILE A 43 -0.49 5.58 9.39
CA ILE A 43 -0.90 4.69 8.31
C ILE A 43 0.32 4.05 7.66
N LEU A 44 1.40 4.81 7.45
CA LEU A 44 2.67 4.26 6.95
C LEU A 44 3.20 3.17 7.88
N ASN A 45 3.13 3.39 9.19
CA ASN A 45 3.55 2.39 10.16
C ASN A 45 2.80 1.07 9.96
N PHE A 46 1.48 1.15 9.83
CA PHE A 46 0.66 -0.04 9.60
C PHE A 46 0.99 -0.70 8.25
N PHE A 47 1.15 0.10 7.21
CA PHE A 47 1.49 -0.39 5.88
C PHE A 47 2.76 -1.26 5.91
N PHE A 48 3.81 -0.78 6.58
CA PHE A 48 5.05 -1.52 6.66
C PHE A 48 5.00 -2.72 7.61
N GLN A 49 3.96 -2.85 8.43
CA GLN A 49 3.77 -4.03 9.27
C GLN A 49 3.10 -5.18 8.51
N ILE A 50 2.33 -4.89 7.47
CA ILE A 50 1.43 -5.88 6.85
C ILE A 50 1.89 -6.40 5.50
N HIS A 51 3.05 -5.98 5.00
CA HIS A 51 3.55 -6.51 3.72
C HIS A 51 5.07 -6.57 3.76
N ASN A 52 5.63 -7.27 2.77
CA ASN A 52 7.08 -7.35 2.62
C ASN A 52 7.55 -6.21 1.69
N PRO A 53 8.23 -5.19 2.24
CA PRO A 53 8.67 -4.05 1.43
C PRO A 53 10.02 -4.27 0.75
N THR A 54 10.57 -5.47 0.83
CA THR A 54 11.92 -5.77 0.32
C THR A 54 11.92 -6.60 -0.95
N THR A 55 10.75 -6.99 -1.46
CA THR A 55 10.64 -7.78 -2.69
C THR A 55 10.12 -6.89 -3.82
N ARG A 56 10.89 -6.84 -4.91
CA ARG A 56 10.55 -6.00 -6.05
C ARG A 56 9.47 -6.67 -6.90
N ASN A 57 8.39 -5.94 -7.19
CA ASN A 57 7.29 -6.41 -8.02
C ASN A 57 6.75 -7.77 -7.57
N ARG A 58 6.62 -7.95 -6.26
CA ARG A 58 6.22 -9.24 -5.71
C ARG A 58 5.72 -9.10 -4.27
N GLN A 59 4.67 -9.86 -3.92
CA GLN A 59 4.25 -10.06 -2.53
C GLN A 59 4.00 -11.55 -2.34
N GLY A 60 4.85 -12.20 -1.53
CA GLY A 60 4.75 -13.64 -1.31
C GLY A 60 4.81 -14.41 -2.62
N ASN A 61 3.76 -15.15 -2.93
CA ASN A 61 3.65 -15.93 -4.16
C ASN A 61 3.08 -15.13 -5.34
N ASP A 62 2.59 -13.91 -5.10
CA ASP A 62 2.04 -13.06 -6.14
C ASP A 62 3.16 -12.27 -6.81
N ILE A 63 3.42 -12.58 -8.08
CA ILE A 63 4.52 -12.00 -8.85
C ILE A 63 3.98 -11.10 -9.95
N GLY A 64 4.57 -9.91 -10.09
CA GLY A 64 4.20 -8.95 -11.13
C GLY A 64 4.16 -7.54 -10.58
N GLU A 65 4.21 -6.54 -11.48
CA GLU A 65 4.24 -5.14 -11.06
C GLU A 65 2.95 -4.69 -10.36
N SER A 66 1.83 -5.40 -10.54
CA SER A 66 0.60 -5.06 -9.83
C SER A 66 0.71 -5.34 -8.33
N TYR A 67 1.67 -6.16 -7.92
CA TYR A 67 1.92 -6.51 -6.52
C TYR A 67 3.14 -5.81 -5.94
N ARG A 68 3.62 -4.77 -6.61
CA ARG A 68 4.77 -4.02 -6.12
C ARG A 68 4.45 -3.26 -4.84
N SER A 69 5.45 -3.12 -3.99
CA SER A 69 5.34 -2.26 -2.81
C SER A 69 5.45 -0.82 -3.29
N ALA A 70 4.42 -0.01 -3.07
CA ALA A 70 4.39 1.36 -3.56
C ALA A 70 3.56 2.25 -2.64
N ILE A 71 3.96 3.51 -2.57
CA ILE A 71 3.21 4.55 -1.88
C ILE A 71 2.95 5.66 -2.90
N PHE A 72 1.68 6.01 -3.07
CA PHE A 72 1.27 7.05 -4.00
C PHE A 72 1.00 8.33 -3.22
N TYR A 73 1.95 9.27 -3.28
CA TYR A 73 1.88 10.50 -2.51
C TYR A 73 1.15 11.60 -3.28
N GLN A 74 0.47 12.46 -2.54
CA GLN A 74 -0.34 13.54 -3.12
C GLN A 74 0.36 14.90 -3.03
N ASN A 75 1.38 15.03 -2.17
CA ASN A 75 2.07 16.30 -1.97
C ASN A 75 3.47 16.06 -1.42
N GLU A 76 4.24 17.15 -1.33
CA GLU A 76 5.63 17.07 -0.87
C GLU A 76 5.77 16.60 0.58
N GLU A 77 4.81 16.93 1.42
CA GLU A 77 4.84 16.51 2.82
C GLU A 77 4.67 15.00 2.94
N GLU A 78 3.75 14.41 2.17
CA GLU A 78 3.58 12.97 2.16
C GLU A 78 4.83 12.27 1.61
N LEU A 79 5.43 12.82 0.57
CA LEU A 79 6.67 12.28 0.01
C LEU A 79 7.79 12.28 1.05
N LYS A 80 7.92 13.40 1.78
CA LYS A 80 8.95 13.51 2.82
C LYS A 80 8.71 12.49 3.94
N GLN A 81 7.48 12.37 4.41
CA GLN A 81 7.13 11.42 5.46
C GLN A 81 7.39 9.98 5.02
N ALA A 82 7.06 9.65 3.76
CA ALA A 82 7.31 8.31 3.23
C ALA A 82 8.79 8.00 3.19
N LYS A 83 9.62 8.93 2.74
CA LYS A 83 11.09 8.76 2.72
C LYS A 83 11.64 8.57 4.13
N ASP A 84 11.18 9.39 5.07
CA ASP A 84 11.63 9.31 6.46
C ASP A 84 11.23 7.98 7.09
N PHE A 85 10.02 7.49 6.80
CA PHE A 85 9.57 6.22 7.35
C PHE A 85 10.34 5.03 6.76
N ILE A 86 10.64 5.07 5.47
CA ILE A 86 11.47 4.03 4.83
C ILE A 86 12.81 3.93 5.56
N LYS A 87 13.40 5.08 5.92
CA LYS A 87 14.65 5.08 6.66
C LYS A 87 14.50 4.40 8.03
N ILE A 88 13.39 4.64 8.71
CA ILE A 88 13.11 3.99 10.00
C ILE A 88 13.04 2.47 9.82
N VAL A 89 12.36 2.00 8.78
CA VAL A 89 12.23 0.56 8.51
C VAL A 89 13.59 -0.06 8.22
N ASP A 90 14.39 0.58 7.35
CA ASP A 90 15.72 0.09 7.02
C ASP A 90 16.63 0.09 8.25
N ASP A 91 16.60 1.15 9.05
CA ASP A 91 17.45 1.28 10.23
C ASP A 91 17.04 0.30 11.35
N SER A 92 15.80 -0.19 11.33
CA SER A 92 15.32 -1.15 12.32
C SER A 92 16.02 -2.51 12.22
N LYS A 93 16.57 -2.83 11.06
CA LYS A 93 17.23 -4.11 10.76
C LYS A 93 16.31 -5.31 10.93
N ARG A 94 15.00 -5.11 10.86
CA ARG A 94 14.04 -6.21 10.94
C ARG A 94 14.00 -7.07 9.69
N TRP A 95 14.35 -6.48 8.53
CA TRP A 95 14.41 -7.18 7.26
C TRP A 95 15.87 -7.38 6.85
N GLU A 96 16.18 -8.51 6.24
CA GLU A 96 17.54 -8.82 5.78
C GLU A 96 17.96 -7.97 4.58
N ARG A 97 16.99 -7.50 3.80
CA ARG A 97 17.22 -6.71 2.59
C ARG A 97 16.70 -5.30 2.78
N PRO A 98 17.21 -4.34 2.01
CA PRO A 98 16.68 -2.98 2.09
C PRO A 98 15.28 -2.88 1.51
N VAL A 99 14.55 -1.85 1.94
CA VAL A 99 13.23 -1.51 1.41
C VAL A 99 13.36 -1.13 -0.06
N VAL A 100 12.48 -1.69 -0.89
CA VAL A 100 12.40 -1.36 -2.32
C VAL A 100 11.08 -0.69 -2.70
N THR A 101 10.31 -0.25 -1.70
CA THR A 101 9.04 0.45 -1.93
C THR A 101 9.25 1.64 -2.85
N SER A 102 8.47 1.71 -3.94
CA SER A 102 8.53 2.85 -4.84
C SER A 102 7.67 3.99 -4.32
N LEU A 103 8.13 5.22 -4.53
CA LEU A 103 7.38 6.43 -4.19
C LEU A 103 6.94 7.05 -5.50
N GLU A 104 5.64 7.00 -5.77
CA GLU A 104 5.08 7.42 -7.04
C GLU A 104 4.08 8.55 -6.82
N PRO A 105 4.08 9.59 -7.68
CA PRO A 105 3.08 10.64 -7.53
C PRO A 105 1.70 10.10 -7.86
N PHE A 106 0.74 10.45 -7.02
CA PHE A 106 -0.65 10.04 -7.24
C PHE A 106 -1.22 10.80 -8.44
N THR A 107 -1.82 10.07 -9.38
CA THR A 107 -2.49 10.67 -10.54
C THR A 107 -3.98 10.39 -10.49
N LYS A 108 -4.36 9.13 -10.52
CA LYS A 108 -5.77 8.75 -10.49
C LYS A 108 -5.92 7.36 -9.88
N PHE A 109 -6.99 7.19 -9.11
CA PHE A 109 -7.36 5.93 -8.52
C PHE A 109 -8.62 5.41 -9.22
N TRP A 110 -8.58 4.15 -9.64
CA TRP A 110 -9.71 3.48 -10.28
C TRP A 110 -10.24 2.42 -9.33
N PRO A 111 -11.46 2.57 -8.79
CA PRO A 111 -12.03 1.53 -7.92
C PRO A 111 -12.10 0.18 -8.63
N ALA A 112 -11.80 -0.88 -7.89
CA ALA A 112 -11.89 -2.23 -8.41
C ALA A 112 -13.35 -2.64 -8.59
N GLU A 113 -13.54 -3.72 -9.33
CA GLU A 113 -14.86 -4.30 -9.54
C GLU A 113 -15.54 -4.63 -8.20
N GLU A 114 -16.86 -4.60 -8.18
CA GLU A 114 -17.63 -4.74 -6.95
C GLU A 114 -17.32 -6.03 -6.18
N TYR A 115 -17.07 -7.12 -6.88
CA TYR A 115 -16.76 -8.38 -6.21
C TYR A 115 -15.44 -8.32 -5.41
N HIS A 116 -14.48 -7.49 -5.82
CA HIS A 116 -13.25 -7.25 -5.06
C HIS A 116 -13.53 -6.48 -3.79
N GLN A 117 -14.42 -5.49 -3.86
CA GLN A 117 -14.85 -4.73 -2.68
C GLN A 117 -15.56 -5.63 -1.69
N ASP A 118 -16.46 -6.48 -2.18
CA ASP A 118 -17.19 -7.44 -1.36
C ASP A 118 -16.25 -8.40 -0.64
N TYR A 119 -15.20 -8.84 -1.30
CA TYR A 119 -14.23 -9.72 -0.68
C TYR A 119 -13.60 -9.07 0.56
N LEU A 120 -13.23 -7.81 0.47
CA LEU A 120 -12.66 -7.08 1.60
C LEU A 120 -13.64 -6.94 2.75
N GLN A 121 -14.92 -6.71 2.44
CA GLN A 121 -15.97 -6.57 3.45
C GLN A 121 -16.28 -7.90 4.14
N LYS A 122 -16.30 -8.99 3.38
CA LYS A 122 -16.60 -10.33 3.91
C LYS A 122 -15.42 -10.94 4.65
N ASN A 123 -14.22 -10.50 4.36
CA ASN A 123 -13.01 -11.05 4.95
C ASN A 123 -12.16 -9.91 5.53
N PRO A 124 -12.68 -9.15 6.49
CA PRO A 124 -11.92 -8.04 7.07
C PRO A 124 -10.67 -8.57 7.75
N GLY A 125 -9.51 -8.08 7.33
CA GLY A 125 -8.23 -8.56 7.82
C GLY A 125 -7.84 -9.93 7.30
N GLY A 126 -8.68 -10.55 6.48
CA GLY A 126 -8.45 -11.89 5.94
C GLY A 126 -7.83 -11.93 4.57
N TYR A 127 -7.15 -10.89 4.16
CA TYR A 127 -6.44 -10.87 2.91
C TYR A 127 -5.28 -11.85 3.02
N THR A 128 -5.34 -12.94 2.25
CA THR A 128 -4.37 -14.03 2.41
C THR A 128 -2.94 -13.67 2.05
N CYS A 129 -2.74 -12.59 1.30
CA CYS A 129 -1.40 -12.09 0.99
C CYS A 129 -0.90 -11.06 2.00
N HIS A 130 -1.69 -10.70 3.00
CA HIS A 130 -1.30 -9.75 4.02
C HIS A 130 -1.32 -10.40 5.39
N ALA A 131 -0.16 -10.62 5.96
CA ALA A 131 0.01 -11.04 7.33
C ALA A 131 0.69 -9.92 8.10
N ILE A 132 0.56 -9.93 9.42
CA ILE A 132 1.32 -9.00 10.25
C ILE A 132 2.70 -9.61 10.42
N TYR A 133 3.70 -9.01 9.80
CA TYR A 133 5.07 -9.49 9.83
C TYR A 133 5.80 -9.06 11.10
N PHE A 134 5.56 -7.85 11.54
CA PHE A 134 6.24 -7.26 12.68
C PHE A 134 5.29 -6.38 13.47
N ASP A 135 5.66 -6.11 14.72
CA ASP A 135 4.98 -5.11 15.54
C ASP A 135 5.30 -3.70 15.03
N SER A 136 4.70 -2.71 15.67
CA SER A 136 4.89 -1.31 15.32
C SER A 136 6.37 -0.93 15.21
N TYR A 137 6.70 -0.11 14.21
CA TYR A 137 8.02 0.53 14.09
C TYR A 137 8.11 1.78 14.96
N LEU A 138 6.99 2.21 15.53
CA LEU A 138 6.92 3.38 16.40
C LEU A 138 6.79 2.95 17.85
N GLU A 139 7.45 3.69 18.72
CA GLU A 139 7.39 3.45 20.17
C GLU A 139 6.02 3.82 20.75
#